data_56533b11a625ed8a613757a97f2002e8
#
_entry.id   56533b11a625ed8a613757a97f2002e8
#
_cell.length_a   1.000
_cell.length_b   1.000
_cell.length_c   1.000
_cell.angle_alpha   90.00
_cell.angle_beta   90.00
_cell.angle_gamma   90.00
#
_symmetry.space_group_name_H-M   'P 1'
#
loop_
_entity.id
_entity.type
_entity.pdbx_description
1 polymer ?
#
loop_
_entity_poly.entity_id
_entity_poly.type
_entity_poly.pdbx_seq_one_letter_code
_entity_poly.pdbx_strand_id
1 'polypeptide(L)'
;MYEDSAGNTYICDGISVCVDNVQILDDLRVLDGADLPEEWEAAVAGDGTLKQNHLSYVKSGDGENTLDKVVNEAAVNQKLVYAQVTYTNNTDAELRNILYHGSLITMKHENGSYRLYLPSEEPGDDYDYYMEDGVAKTGSMTYYSAVEDYGNGGNYIGALAPGESVQVVMAWIVDETDLDNMYLNLNSDGGIIEFTDSMLKGGVISLSAHK
;
A
#
# COMPACT_ATOMS: atom_id res chain seq x y z
N MET A 1 15.41 0.45 12.69
CA MET A 1 14.72 -0.60 13.49
C MET A 1 13.25 -0.42 13.22
N TYR A 2 12.57 -1.47 12.82
CA TYR A 2 11.11 -1.45 12.56
C TYR A 2 10.40 -2.08 13.75
N GLU A 3 9.34 -1.47 14.22
CA GLU A 3 8.43 -2.06 15.21
C GLU A 3 7.03 -2.06 14.61
N ASP A 4 6.42 -3.21 14.53
CA ASP A 4 5.02 -3.33 14.11
C ASP A 4 4.07 -3.20 15.32
N SER A 5 2.77 -3.15 15.08
CA SER A 5 1.75 -3.11 16.13
C SER A 5 1.76 -4.34 17.07
N ALA A 6 2.56 -5.36 16.77
CA ALA A 6 2.82 -6.52 17.63
C ALA A 6 4.13 -6.37 18.43
N GLY A 7 4.81 -5.21 18.37
CA GLY A 7 6.03 -4.92 19.12
C GLY A 7 7.32 -5.51 18.54
N ASN A 8 7.32 -5.85 17.25
CA ASN A 8 8.53 -6.31 16.57
C ASN A 8 9.34 -5.13 16.07
N THR A 9 10.60 -5.04 16.46
CA THR A 9 11.49 -3.91 16.17
C THR A 9 12.64 -4.32 15.24
N TYR A 10 12.86 -3.57 14.16
CA TYR A 10 13.89 -3.85 13.15
C TYR A 10 14.81 -2.64 12.97
N ILE A 11 16.12 -2.83 12.84
CA ILE A 11 17.09 -1.76 12.62
C ILE A 11 17.49 -1.75 11.16
N CYS A 12 17.36 -0.58 10.52
CA CYS A 12 17.91 -0.31 9.21
C CYS A 12 18.65 1.02 9.29
N ASP A 13 19.93 1.02 9.00
CA ASP A 13 20.80 2.22 8.90
C ASP A 13 20.69 3.24 10.06
N GLY A 14 20.43 2.74 11.26
CA GLY A 14 20.31 3.58 12.46
C GLY A 14 18.96 4.28 12.62
N ILE A 15 17.99 4.00 11.75
CA ILE A 15 16.62 4.50 11.86
C ILE A 15 15.72 3.40 12.40
N SER A 16 14.92 3.72 13.42
CA SER A 16 13.76 2.89 13.81
C SER A 16 12.55 3.34 13.03
N VAL A 17 11.77 2.39 12.56
CA VAL A 17 10.47 2.64 11.93
C VAL A 17 9.42 1.88 12.74
N CYS A 18 8.43 2.61 13.25
CA CYS A 18 7.31 2.06 14.02
C CYS A 18 6.01 2.36 13.28
N VAL A 19 5.21 1.34 13.04
CA VAL A 19 3.84 1.53 12.55
C VAL A 19 2.94 1.74 13.75
N ASP A 20 2.53 2.99 13.96
CA ASP A 20 1.75 3.38 15.13
C ASP A 20 0.29 2.97 14.98
N ASN A 21 -0.24 3.09 13.77
CA ASN A 21 -1.64 2.83 13.49
C ASN A 21 -1.85 2.47 12.01
N VAL A 22 -2.75 1.52 11.77
CA VAL A 22 -3.31 1.24 10.44
C VAL A 22 -4.82 1.21 10.56
N GLN A 23 -5.50 1.95 9.68
CA GLN A 23 -6.96 2.00 9.61
C GLN A 23 -7.44 1.68 8.20
N ILE A 24 -8.55 0.97 8.11
CA ILE A 24 -9.26 0.71 6.86
C ILE A 24 -10.58 1.45 6.94
N LEU A 25 -10.78 2.44 6.07
CA LEU A 25 -11.84 3.42 6.16
C LEU A 25 -12.69 3.45 4.88
N ASP A 26 -13.97 3.86 5.03
CA ASP A 26 -14.92 3.98 3.92
C ASP A 26 -14.87 5.34 3.21
N ASP A 27 -14.12 6.29 3.75
CA ASP A 27 -14.06 7.66 3.25
C ASP A 27 -12.71 8.33 3.55
N LEU A 28 -12.54 9.55 3.05
CA LEU A 28 -11.30 10.32 3.17
C LEU A 28 -11.29 11.32 4.33
N ARG A 29 -12.26 11.31 5.24
CA ARG A 29 -12.36 12.35 6.30
C ARG A 29 -11.13 12.45 7.20
N VAL A 30 -10.37 11.37 7.34
CA VAL A 30 -9.10 11.35 8.09
C VAL A 30 -8.04 12.26 7.44
N LEU A 31 -8.19 12.56 6.14
CA LEU A 31 -7.31 13.41 5.33
C LEU A 31 -7.90 14.80 5.05
N ASP A 32 -8.93 15.22 5.79
CA ASP A 32 -9.56 16.53 5.59
C ASP A 32 -8.52 17.66 5.65
N GLY A 33 -8.48 18.48 4.60
CA GLY A 33 -7.55 19.60 4.46
C GLY A 33 -6.17 19.22 3.93
N ALA A 34 -5.92 17.96 3.58
CA ALA A 34 -4.71 17.55 2.89
C ALA A 34 -4.82 17.78 1.37
N ASP A 35 -3.68 18.01 0.71
CA ASP A 35 -3.58 18.01 -0.74
C ASP A 35 -3.62 16.55 -1.23
N LEU A 36 -4.76 16.14 -1.79
CA LEU A 36 -4.95 14.78 -2.27
C LEU A 36 -4.34 14.58 -3.66
N PRO A 37 -3.86 13.38 -3.99
CA PRO A 37 -3.37 13.04 -5.32
C PRO A 37 -4.46 13.27 -6.39
N GLU A 38 -4.08 13.85 -7.53
CA GLU A 38 -5.00 14.12 -8.64
C GLU A 38 -5.66 12.83 -9.15
N GLU A 39 -4.92 11.72 -9.15
CA GLU A 39 -5.44 10.41 -9.55
C GLU A 39 -6.59 9.89 -8.67
N TRP A 40 -6.75 10.41 -7.45
CA TRP A 40 -7.85 10.02 -6.56
C TRP A 40 -9.21 10.62 -6.97
N GLU A 41 -9.23 11.65 -7.83
CA GLU A 41 -10.48 12.26 -8.30
C GLU A 41 -11.43 11.24 -8.96
N ALA A 42 -10.87 10.23 -9.62
CA ALA A 42 -11.65 9.17 -10.25
C ALA A 42 -12.38 8.30 -9.22
N ALA A 43 -11.74 8.01 -8.09
CA ALA A 43 -12.24 7.09 -7.06
C ALA A 43 -13.08 7.77 -5.97
N VAL A 44 -13.09 9.12 -5.90
CA VAL A 44 -13.75 9.86 -4.80
C VAL A 44 -14.97 10.61 -5.33
N ALA A 45 -16.05 10.56 -4.56
CA ALA A 45 -17.25 11.37 -4.81
C ALA A 45 -17.08 12.78 -4.21
N GLY A 46 -17.91 13.73 -4.65
CA GLY A 46 -17.83 15.12 -4.22
C GLY A 46 -18.09 15.37 -2.73
N ASP A 47 -18.57 14.38 -2.00
CA ASP A 47 -18.78 14.40 -0.54
C ASP A 47 -17.65 13.71 0.24
N GLY A 48 -16.58 13.27 -0.44
CA GLY A 48 -15.42 12.59 0.15
C GLY A 48 -15.60 11.08 0.36
N THR A 49 -16.73 10.50 -0.04
CA THR A 49 -16.92 9.05 -0.01
C THR A 49 -16.21 8.37 -1.17
N LEU A 50 -15.80 7.12 -0.98
CA LEU A 50 -15.19 6.31 -2.03
C LEU A 50 -16.27 5.75 -2.96
N LYS A 51 -16.05 5.89 -4.27
CA LYS A 51 -16.88 5.25 -5.30
C LYS A 51 -16.55 3.76 -5.36
N GLN A 52 -17.48 2.99 -5.94
CA GLN A 52 -17.17 1.61 -6.31
C GLN A 52 -16.22 1.60 -7.52
N ASN A 53 -15.27 0.67 -7.51
CA ASN A 53 -14.48 0.32 -8.68
C ASN A 53 -15.28 -0.65 -9.56
N HIS A 54 -15.13 -0.54 -10.87
CA HIS A 54 -15.80 -1.44 -11.83
C HIS A 54 -14.76 -2.37 -12.44
N LEU A 55 -14.99 -3.68 -12.27
CA LEU A 55 -14.13 -4.74 -12.77
C LEU A 55 -14.77 -5.38 -13.98
N SER A 56 -14.00 -5.52 -15.07
CA SER A 56 -14.38 -6.25 -16.27
C SER A 56 -13.56 -7.53 -16.36
N TYR A 57 -14.20 -8.67 -16.15
CA TYR A 57 -13.54 -9.98 -16.22
C TYR A 57 -13.46 -10.47 -17.65
N VAL A 58 -12.26 -10.86 -18.07
CA VAL A 58 -11.93 -11.12 -19.47
C VAL A 58 -11.47 -12.53 -19.68
N LYS A 59 -12.04 -13.19 -20.70
CA LYS A 59 -11.52 -14.42 -21.26
C LYS A 59 -10.65 -14.10 -22.47
N SER A 60 -9.40 -14.53 -22.42
CA SER A 60 -8.44 -14.29 -23.49
C SER A 60 -8.80 -15.03 -24.77
N GLY A 61 -8.64 -14.38 -25.89
CA GLY A 61 -8.66 -15.01 -27.20
C GLY A 61 -7.38 -15.83 -27.48
N ASP A 62 -7.33 -16.47 -28.64
CA ASP A 62 -6.17 -17.25 -29.06
C ASP A 62 -5.08 -16.38 -29.72
N GLY A 63 -5.32 -15.09 -29.86
CA GLY A 63 -4.39 -14.13 -30.48
C GLY A 63 -4.32 -14.20 -32.02
N GLU A 64 -5.02 -15.14 -32.66
CA GLU A 64 -5.05 -15.33 -34.12
C GLU A 64 -6.46 -15.16 -34.69
N ASN A 65 -7.42 -15.92 -34.18
CA ASN A 65 -8.78 -16.02 -34.74
C ASN A 65 -9.85 -15.49 -33.81
N THR A 66 -9.57 -15.41 -32.51
CA THR A 66 -10.50 -14.93 -31.49
C THR A 66 -9.91 -13.79 -30.71
N LEU A 67 -10.75 -12.78 -30.42
CA LEU A 67 -10.40 -11.63 -29.58
C LEU A 67 -10.76 -11.93 -28.11
N ASP A 68 -10.11 -11.18 -27.23
CA ASP A 68 -10.47 -11.12 -25.81
C ASP A 68 -11.93 -10.72 -25.67
N LYS A 69 -12.60 -11.31 -24.70
CA LYS A 69 -14.02 -11.09 -24.46
C LYS A 69 -14.29 -10.83 -22.98
N VAL A 70 -14.98 -9.73 -22.68
CA VAL A 70 -15.56 -9.51 -21.36
C VAL A 70 -16.65 -10.55 -21.14
N VAL A 71 -16.50 -11.36 -20.11
CA VAL A 71 -17.42 -12.45 -19.76
C VAL A 71 -18.28 -12.14 -18.56
N ASN A 72 -17.82 -11.21 -17.69
CA ASN A 72 -18.56 -10.75 -16.52
C ASN A 72 -18.11 -9.33 -16.15
N GLU A 73 -18.92 -8.60 -15.39
CA GLU A 73 -18.62 -7.31 -14.80
C GLU A 73 -19.08 -7.29 -13.35
N ALA A 74 -18.35 -6.61 -12.49
CA ALA A 74 -18.71 -6.41 -11.09
C ALA A 74 -18.38 -5.01 -10.62
N ALA A 75 -19.17 -4.50 -9.68
CA ALA A 75 -18.83 -3.30 -8.92
C ALA A 75 -18.33 -3.75 -7.53
N VAL A 76 -17.14 -3.30 -7.14
CA VAL A 76 -16.53 -3.60 -5.83
C VAL A 76 -16.37 -2.32 -5.02
N ASN A 77 -16.53 -2.42 -3.71
CA ASN A 77 -16.29 -1.29 -2.83
C ASN A 77 -14.78 -1.01 -2.75
N GLN A 78 -14.45 0.27 -2.64
CA GLN A 78 -13.10 0.71 -2.36
C GLN A 78 -12.96 1.10 -0.89
N LYS A 79 -11.77 0.97 -0.35
CA LYS A 79 -11.39 1.36 1.01
C LYS A 79 -10.15 2.23 0.97
N LEU A 80 -10.07 3.16 1.93
CA LEU A 80 -8.84 3.87 2.23
C LEU A 80 -8.04 3.05 3.25
N VAL A 81 -6.84 2.65 2.87
CA VAL A 81 -5.82 2.16 3.81
C VAL A 81 -5.02 3.38 4.27
N TYR A 82 -5.07 3.69 5.55
CA TYR A 82 -4.40 4.82 6.18
C TYR A 82 -3.41 4.31 7.21
N ALA A 83 -2.14 4.67 7.07
CA ALA A 83 -1.07 4.25 7.98
C ALA A 83 -0.34 5.45 8.58
N GLN A 84 -0.14 5.43 9.89
CA GLN A 84 0.73 6.35 10.61
C GLN A 84 2.01 5.62 10.99
N VAL A 85 3.14 6.21 10.62
CA VAL A 85 4.45 5.58 10.78
C VAL A 85 5.42 6.58 11.38
N THR A 86 6.07 6.21 12.47
CA THR A 86 7.09 7.02 13.15
C THR A 86 8.50 6.56 12.77
N TYR A 87 9.29 7.50 12.32
CA TYR A 87 10.72 7.34 12.04
C TYR A 87 11.53 7.99 13.16
N THR A 88 12.50 7.27 13.72
CA THR A 88 13.36 7.76 14.83
C THR A 88 14.83 7.57 14.47
N ASN A 89 15.62 8.62 14.62
CA ASN A 89 17.07 8.56 14.47
C ASN A 89 17.71 7.98 15.74
N ASN A 90 18.28 6.79 15.67
CA ASN A 90 18.97 6.12 16.78
C ASN A 90 20.51 6.29 16.71
N THR A 91 21.00 7.14 15.83
CA THR A 91 22.44 7.42 15.72
C THR A 91 22.85 8.61 16.58
N ASP A 92 24.16 8.78 16.76
CA ASP A 92 24.75 9.95 17.46
C ASP A 92 24.92 11.17 16.55
N ALA A 93 24.52 11.08 15.27
CA ALA A 93 24.65 12.13 14.27
C ALA A 93 23.30 12.53 13.69
N GLU A 94 23.18 13.77 13.23
CA GLU A 94 22.02 14.21 12.46
C GLU A 94 21.95 13.43 11.13
N LEU A 95 20.80 12.86 10.82
CA LEU A 95 20.49 12.23 9.54
C LEU A 95 19.69 13.20 8.67
N ARG A 96 19.98 13.23 7.36
CA ARG A 96 19.34 14.15 6.42
C ARG A 96 18.83 13.41 5.19
N ASN A 97 17.80 13.97 4.54
CA ASN A 97 17.24 13.45 3.29
C ASN A 97 16.79 11.99 3.43
N ILE A 98 16.08 11.69 4.48
CA ILE A 98 15.58 10.34 4.75
C ILE A 98 14.36 10.12 3.87
N LEU A 99 14.48 9.23 2.91
CA LEU A 99 13.33 8.78 2.11
C LEU A 99 12.47 7.87 2.97
N TYR A 100 11.20 8.21 3.14
CA TYR A 100 10.23 7.29 3.69
C TYR A 100 9.35 6.69 2.59
N HIS A 101 9.11 5.40 2.66
CA HIS A 101 8.44 4.67 1.61
C HIS A 101 7.56 3.58 2.20
N GLY A 102 6.45 3.32 1.53
CA GLY A 102 5.58 2.18 1.79
C GLY A 102 4.90 1.75 0.51
N SER A 103 4.65 0.47 0.40
CA SER A 103 3.89 -0.09 -0.71
C SER A 103 2.89 -1.12 -0.19
N LEU A 104 1.78 -1.27 -0.89
CA LEU A 104 0.87 -2.39 -0.67
C LEU A 104 1.22 -3.51 -1.63
N ILE A 105 1.28 -4.72 -1.12
CA ILE A 105 1.55 -5.93 -1.89
C ILE A 105 0.49 -6.98 -1.57
N THR A 106 0.16 -7.79 -2.56
CA THR A 106 -0.74 -8.93 -2.38
C THR A 106 0.03 -10.23 -2.39
N MET A 107 -0.22 -11.07 -1.37
CA MET A 107 0.45 -12.34 -1.21
C MET A 107 -0.53 -13.45 -0.84
N LYS A 108 -0.32 -14.64 -1.40
CA LYS A 108 -0.99 -15.88 -0.98
C LYS A 108 -0.01 -16.75 -0.21
N HIS A 109 -0.48 -17.33 0.90
CA HIS A 109 0.29 -18.32 1.64
C HIS A 109 0.01 -19.72 1.08
N GLU A 110 1.01 -20.31 0.45
CA GLU A 110 0.91 -21.61 -0.20
C GLU A 110 2.13 -22.49 0.19
N ASN A 111 1.88 -23.71 0.66
CA ASN A 111 2.94 -24.68 0.97
C ASN A 111 4.04 -24.17 1.93
N GLY A 112 3.68 -23.30 2.89
CA GLY A 112 4.61 -22.75 3.87
C GLY A 112 5.49 -21.61 3.36
N SER A 113 5.13 -21.02 2.22
CA SER A 113 5.76 -19.82 1.65
C SER A 113 4.73 -18.84 1.16
N TYR A 114 5.13 -17.57 0.98
CA TYR A 114 4.29 -16.52 0.43
C TYR A 114 4.64 -16.29 -1.04
N ARG A 115 3.62 -16.30 -1.89
CA ARG A 115 3.73 -15.96 -3.30
C ARG A 115 3.08 -14.61 -3.54
N LEU A 116 3.84 -13.69 -4.10
CA LEU A 116 3.30 -12.45 -4.64
C LEU A 116 2.42 -12.72 -5.86
N TYR A 117 1.37 -11.93 -5.99
CA TYR A 117 0.52 -11.96 -7.17
C TYR A 117 -0.13 -10.59 -7.40
N LEU A 118 -0.59 -10.36 -8.59
CA LEU A 118 -1.48 -9.23 -8.93
C LEU A 118 -2.91 -9.78 -9.03
N PRO A 119 -3.86 -9.29 -8.21
CA PRO A 119 -5.23 -9.78 -8.24
C PRO A 119 -5.85 -9.77 -9.64
N SER A 120 -5.57 -8.71 -10.42
CA SER A 120 -6.07 -8.56 -11.78
C SER A 120 -5.54 -9.61 -12.78
N GLU A 121 -4.42 -10.25 -12.49
CA GLU A 121 -3.79 -11.27 -13.33
C GLU A 121 -4.08 -12.71 -12.84
N GLU A 122 -4.79 -12.86 -11.72
CA GLU A 122 -5.17 -14.18 -11.22
C GLU A 122 -6.40 -14.69 -11.96
N PRO A 123 -6.31 -15.85 -12.63
CA PRO A 123 -7.46 -16.42 -13.35
C PRO A 123 -8.52 -16.93 -12.38
N GLY A 124 -9.78 -16.80 -12.78
CA GLY A 124 -10.90 -17.46 -12.14
C GLY A 124 -11.37 -18.67 -12.96
N ASP A 125 -12.51 -19.25 -12.57
CA ASP A 125 -13.05 -20.43 -13.25
C ASP A 125 -13.44 -20.16 -14.71
N ASP A 126 -13.93 -18.93 -14.98
CA ASP A 126 -14.48 -18.56 -16.29
C ASP A 126 -13.74 -17.39 -16.97
N TYR A 127 -12.70 -16.84 -16.36
CA TYR A 127 -11.91 -15.72 -16.89
C TYR A 127 -10.40 -15.94 -16.67
N ASP A 128 -9.58 -15.20 -17.41
CA ASP A 128 -8.12 -15.29 -17.33
C ASP A 128 -7.51 -14.10 -16.59
N TYR A 129 -8.14 -12.92 -16.68
CA TYR A 129 -7.74 -11.69 -15.98
C TYR A 129 -8.92 -10.74 -15.85
N TYR A 130 -8.76 -9.66 -15.08
CA TYR A 130 -9.72 -8.56 -15.09
C TYR A 130 -9.05 -7.20 -15.29
N MET A 131 -9.82 -6.24 -15.81
CA MET A 131 -9.46 -4.83 -15.91
C MET A 131 -10.25 -4.03 -14.88
N GLU A 132 -9.66 -2.99 -14.38
CA GLU A 132 -10.26 -2.08 -13.39
C GLU A 132 -10.28 -0.64 -13.91
N ASP A 133 -11.25 0.16 -13.50
CA ASP A 133 -11.41 1.55 -13.89
C ASP A 133 -11.19 2.57 -12.75
N GLY A 134 -10.91 2.09 -11.55
CA GLY A 134 -10.60 2.92 -10.38
C GLY A 134 -9.10 3.21 -10.23
N VAL A 135 -8.74 3.83 -9.11
CA VAL A 135 -7.35 4.13 -8.74
C VAL A 135 -6.77 3.12 -7.74
N ALA A 136 -7.48 2.05 -7.45
CA ALA A 136 -7.02 0.97 -6.59
C ALA A 136 -5.86 0.22 -7.24
N LYS A 137 -4.63 0.58 -6.88
CA LYS A 137 -3.41 -0.05 -7.39
C LYS A 137 -2.57 -0.56 -6.25
N THR A 138 -2.38 -1.87 -6.19
CA THR A 138 -1.39 -2.47 -5.29
C THR A 138 0.03 -2.13 -5.72
N GLY A 139 0.96 -2.07 -4.76
CA GLY A 139 2.38 -1.86 -5.04
C GLY A 139 2.80 -0.40 -5.19
N SER A 140 1.89 0.56 -5.23
CA SER A 140 2.21 1.98 -5.26
C SER A 140 1.54 2.73 -4.13
N MET A 141 2.27 3.66 -3.53
CA MET A 141 1.71 4.62 -2.60
C MET A 141 1.18 5.80 -3.39
N THR A 142 -0.03 6.23 -3.09
CA THR A 142 -0.67 7.34 -3.79
C THR A 142 -0.74 8.63 -2.96
N TYR A 143 -0.61 8.53 -1.63
CA TYR A 143 -0.58 9.70 -0.75
C TYR A 143 0.58 9.63 0.24
N TYR A 144 1.31 10.74 0.36
CA TYR A 144 2.32 10.99 1.38
C TYR A 144 2.02 12.31 2.11
N SER A 145 2.07 12.30 3.44
CA SER A 145 2.05 13.56 4.18
C SER A 145 3.35 14.31 3.96
N ALA A 146 3.27 15.58 3.59
CA ALA A 146 4.44 16.42 3.54
C ALA A 146 5.01 16.62 4.96
N VAL A 147 6.28 16.32 5.16
CA VAL A 147 7.00 16.63 6.40
C VAL A 147 7.83 17.90 6.22
N GLU A 148 8.46 18.05 5.05
CA GLU A 148 9.13 19.26 4.60
C GLU A 148 8.95 19.39 3.09
N ASP A 149 8.83 20.65 2.62
CA ASP A 149 8.81 20.95 1.20
C ASP A 149 10.23 21.00 0.66
N TYR A 150 10.71 19.91 0.09
CA TYR A 150 11.96 19.85 -0.66
C TYR A 150 11.84 20.29 -2.12
N GLY A 151 10.72 20.93 -2.48
CA GLY A 151 10.47 21.40 -3.84
C GLY A 151 10.16 20.30 -4.86
N ASN A 152 10.21 19.05 -4.46
CA ASN A 152 9.90 17.87 -5.31
C ASN A 152 8.71 17.09 -4.80
N GLY A 153 7.92 17.67 -3.94
CA GLY A 153 6.73 17.10 -3.32
C GLY A 153 7.04 15.70 -2.85
N GLY A 154 7.26 15.42 -1.64
CA GLY A 154 7.56 14.08 -1.53
C GLY A 154 7.63 13.53 -0.14
N ASN A 155 8.03 12.39 -0.16
CA ASN A 155 8.19 11.45 0.89
C ASN A 155 9.61 11.53 1.50
N TYR A 156 10.09 12.77 1.77
CA TYR A 156 11.36 13.00 2.42
C TYR A 156 11.19 13.65 3.79
N ILE A 157 11.94 13.12 4.75
CA ILE A 157 12.17 13.75 6.04
C ILE A 157 13.48 14.51 5.92
N GLY A 158 13.45 15.82 6.11
CA GLY A 158 14.57 16.69 5.85
C GLY A 158 15.77 16.47 6.73
N ALA A 159 15.55 16.49 8.02
CA ALA A 159 16.56 16.20 9.00
C ALA A 159 15.94 15.61 10.26
N LEU A 160 16.66 14.70 10.90
CA LEU A 160 16.38 14.21 12.24
C LEU A 160 17.65 14.32 13.08
N ALA A 161 17.59 15.08 14.16
CA ALA A 161 18.66 15.12 15.15
C ALA A 161 18.80 13.76 15.87
N PRO A 162 19.91 13.50 16.56
CA PRO A 162 20.05 12.29 17.39
C PRO A 162 18.89 12.11 18.37
N GLY A 163 18.22 10.99 18.33
CA GLY A 163 17.05 10.65 19.16
C GLY A 163 15.75 11.34 18.77
N GLU A 164 15.73 12.14 17.73
CA GLU A 164 14.52 12.80 17.24
C GLU A 164 13.64 11.81 16.47
N SER A 165 12.31 12.04 16.57
CA SER A 165 11.29 11.25 15.87
C SER A 165 10.35 12.15 15.09
N VAL A 166 9.88 11.65 13.95
CA VAL A 166 8.83 12.29 13.15
C VAL A 166 7.80 11.25 12.76
N GLN A 167 6.53 11.61 12.84
CA GLN A 167 5.43 10.78 12.33
C GLN A 167 5.06 11.24 10.93
N VAL A 168 4.91 10.28 10.02
CA VAL A 168 4.42 10.48 8.66
C VAL A 168 3.13 9.72 8.45
N VAL A 169 2.36 10.14 7.46
CA VAL A 169 1.15 9.45 7.01
C VAL A 169 1.38 8.93 5.60
N MET A 170 0.93 7.72 5.36
CA MET A 170 0.86 7.09 4.05
C MET A 170 -0.57 6.58 3.85
N ALA A 171 -1.11 6.71 2.63
CA ALA A 171 -2.45 6.21 2.36
C ALA A 171 -2.62 5.73 0.92
N TRP A 172 -3.54 4.78 0.74
CA TRP A 172 -3.87 4.13 -0.54
C TRP A 172 -5.37 3.93 -0.64
N ILE A 173 -5.90 4.02 -1.85
CA ILE A 173 -7.24 3.53 -2.17
C ILE A 173 -7.09 2.16 -2.81
N VAL A 174 -7.84 1.17 -2.29
CA VAL A 174 -7.75 -0.22 -2.73
C VAL A 174 -9.15 -0.85 -2.84
N ASP A 175 -9.27 -1.94 -3.59
CA ASP A 175 -10.49 -2.73 -3.61
C ASP A 175 -10.65 -3.53 -2.32
N GLU A 176 -11.85 -3.51 -1.75
CA GLU A 176 -12.17 -4.21 -0.50
C GLU A 176 -11.90 -5.72 -0.60
N THR A 177 -12.08 -6.28 -1.79
CA THR A 177 -11.88 -7.71 -2.08
C THR A 177 -10.44 -8.18 -1.91
N ASP A 178 -9.47 -7.26 -2.02
CA ASP A 178 -8.04 -7.61 -2.01
C ASP A 178 -7.43 -7.56 -0.60
N LEU A 179 -8.11 -6.91 0.34
CA LEU A 179 -7.59 -6.65 1.69
C LEU A 179 -7.18 -7.91 2.47
N ASP A 180 -7.82 -9.06 2.23
CA ASP A 180 -7.51 -10.31 2.94
C ASP A 180 -6.11 -10.84 2.66
N ASN A 181 -5.59 -10.54 1.48
CA ASN A 181 -4.28 -10.97 1.02
C ASN A 181 -3.29 -9.80 0.88
N MET A 182 -3.68 -8.62 1.37
CA MET A 182 -2.89 -7.40 1.22
C MET A 182 -2.02 -7.15 2.45
N TYR A 183 -0.82 -6.67 2.20
CA TYR A 183 0.19 -6.38 3.20
C TYR A 183 0.81 -5.02 2.94
N LEU A 184 1.01 -4.25 4.02
CA LEU A 184 1.85 -3.05 4.00
C LEU A 184 3.31 -3.46 4.07
N ASN A 185 4.09 -3.07 3.08
CA ASN A 185 5.53 -3.30 3.01
C ASN A 185 6.27 -1.96 3.17
N LEU A 186 7.02 -1.83 4.25
CA LEU A 186 7.87 -0.67 4.56
C LEU A 186 9.34 -0.93 4.26
N ASN A 187 9.67 -2.02 3.59
CA ASN A 187 11.05 -2.37 3.29
C ASN A 187 11.63 -1.38 2.28
N SER A 188 12.74 -0.73 2.63
CA SER A 188 13.36 0.34 1.84
C SER A 188 13.85 -0.10 0.47
N ASP A 189 14.10 -1.39 0.30
CA ASP A 189 14.71 -1.91 -0.93
C ASP A 189 13.72 -2.12 -2.08
N GLY A 190 12.40 -1.97 -1.83
CA GLY A 190 11.35 -2.16 -2.84
C GLY A 190 11.44 -3.51 -3.56
N GLY A 191 12.47 -4.26 -3.26
CA GLY A 191 12.83 -5.52 -3.85
C GLY A 191 12.19 -6.66 -3.07
N ILE A 192 11.17 -7.21 -3.67
CA ILE A 192 10.56 -8.42 -3.17
C ILE A 192 11.21 -9.56 -3.90
N ILE A 193 11.89 -10.41 -3.18
CA ILE A 193 12.53 -11.52 -3.84
C ILE A 193 11.86 -12.83 -3.46
N GLU A 194 11.64 -13.08 -2.21
CA GLU A 194 10.88 -14.24 -1.71
C GLU A 194 10.43 -13.93 -0.28
N PHE A 195 9.16 -14.13 0.04
CA PHE A 195 8.66 -13.96 1.39
C PHE A 195 8.53 -15.33 2.06
N THR A 196 9.32 -15.54 3.08
CA THR A 196 9.16 -16.62 4.04
C THR A 196 8.55 -16.10 5.33
N ASP A 197 8.02 -16.95 6.19
CA ASP A 197 7.48 -16.54 7.51
C ASP A 197 8.48 -15.71 8.35
N SER A 198 9.77 -15.91 8.13
CA SER A 198 10.81 -15.10 8.80
C SER A 198 10.95 -13.70 8.21
N MET A 199 10.57 -13.49 6.95
CA MET A 199 10.67 -12.19 6.27
C MET A 199 9.46 -11.29 6.58
N LEU A 200 8.30 -11.85 6.93
CA LEU A 200 7.17 -11.08 7.47
C LEU A 200 7.54 -10.31 8.75
N LYS A 201 8.58 -10.74 9.45
CA LYS A 201 9.15 -10.00 10.60
C LYS A 201 10.02 -8.82 10.17
N GLY A 202 10.23 -8.59 8.88
CA GLY A 202 11.14 -7.60 8.31
C GLY A 202 10.46 -6.34 7.76
N GLY A 203 9.37 -5.85 8.37
CA GLY A 203 8.71 -4.61 7.93
C GLY A 203 7.52 -4.84 7.00
N VAL A 204 6.94 -6.04 7.03
CA VAL A 204 5.72 -6.37 6.28
C VAL A 204 4.58 -6.66 7.26
N ILE A 205 3.45 -6.00 7.10
CA ILE A 205 2.31 -6.05 8.02
C ILE A 205 1.06 -6.48 7.27
N SER A 206 0.36 -7.51 7.77
CA SER A 206 -0.90 -7.96 7.20
C SER A 206 -2.02 -6.95 7.49
N LEU A 207 -2.75 -6.54 6.46
CA LEU A 207 -3.91 -5.65 6.61
C LEU A 207 -5.16 -6.39 7.09
N SER A 208 -5.25 -7.69 6.93
CA SER A 208 -6.40 -8.48 7.38
C SER A 208 -6.64 -8.38 8.91
N ALA A 209 -5.61 -8.07 9.68
CA ALA A 209 -5.70 -7.88 11.13
C ALA A 209 -6.33 -6.53 11.54
N HIS A 210 -6.56 -5.62 10.59
CA HIS A 210 -7.04 -4.25 10.80
C HIS A 210 -8.45 -3.99 10.21
N LYS A 211 -9.12 -5.04 9.73
CA LYS A 211 -10.51 -4.99 9.23
C LYS A 211 -11.53 -4.78 10.32
#